data_7520ed4da3bae0d63467194e7bb740a6
#
_entry.id   7520ed4da3bae0d63467194e7bb740a6
#
_cell.length_a   1.000
_cell.length_b   1.000
_cell.length_c   1.000
_cell.angle_alpha   90.00
_cell.angle_beta   90.00
_cell.angle_gamma   90.00
#
_symmetry.space_group_name_H-M   'P 1'
#
loop_
_entity.id
_entity.type
_entity.pdbx_description
1 polymer ?
#
loop_
_entity_poly.entity_id
_entity_poly.type
_entity_poly.pdbx_seq_one_letter_code
_entity_poly.pdbx_strand_id
1 'polypeptide(L)'
;MTTIVAFVAVLGILILIHEWGHFIVARLSGVGVERFSIGFGPVLWRFKGKETEYCLSAIPMGGYVKMMGDDENPLEGGKTGAMDPARAFNLKPVWVRFLIVFAGPGMNFVLAVALTALAFMIWGKPVVPAVVGRVAEGSAAAQAGIMAGDKILTVDGRAVQYWGEVQSLVQDGRGRKREL
;
A
#
# COMPACT_ATOMS: atom_id res chain seq x y z
N MET A 1 10.06 11.44 -19.51
CA MET A 1 11.07 11.45 -18.42
C MET A 1 10.42 11.56 -17.04
N THR A 2 9.44 12.44 -16.84
CA THR A 2 8.72 12.61 -15.54
C THR A 2 8.10 11.33 -15.00
N THR A 3 7.49 10.49 -15.85
CA THR A 3 6.84 9.23 -15.44
C THR A 3 7.85 8.22 -14.88
N ILE A 4 9.02 8.07 -15.51
CA ILE A 4 10.06 7.14 -15.04
C ILE A 4 10.62 7.60 -13.70
N VAL A 5 10.91 8.89 -13.56
CA VAL A 5 11.41 9.46 -12.30
C VAL A 5 10.38 9.29 -11.18
N ALA A 6 9.10 9.58 -11.46
CA ALA A 6 8.02 9.38 -10.49
C ALA A 6 7.89 7.90 -10.09
N PHE A 7 7.94 6.98 -11.07
CA PHE A 7 7.88 5.53 -10.81
C PHE A 7 9.02 5.08 -9.89
N VAL A 8 10.27 5.47 -10.21
CA VAL A 8 11.45 5.11 -9.40
C VAL A 8 11.35 5.70 -7.99
N ALA A 9 10.89 6.94 -7.85
CA ALA A 9 10.72 7.58 -6.54
C ALA A 9 9.66 6.87 -5.69
N VAL A 10 8.48 6.56 -6.26
CA VAL A 10 7.41 5.84 -5.55
C VAL A 10 7.86 4.44 -5.16
N LEU A 11 8.49 3.70 -6.10
CA LEU A 11 9.01 2.37 -5.83
C LEU A 11 10.07 2.40 -4.72
N GLY A 12 10.98 3.37 -4.75
CA GLY A 12 12.00 3.55 -3.72
C GLY A 12 11.42 3.79 -2.32
N ILE A 13 10.37 4.62 -2.23
CA ILE A 13 9.67 4.88 -0.96
C ILE A 13 8.98 3.60 -0.45
N LEU A 14 8.29 2.86 -1.33
CA LEU A 14 7.62 1.61 -0.96
C LEU A 14 8.62 0.57 -0.45
N ILE A 15 9.77 0.44 -1.11
CA ILE A 15 10.84 -0.47 -0.69
C ILE A 15 11.42 -0.03 0.65
N LEU A 16 11.72 1.25 0.82
CA LEU A 16 12.25 1.79 2.08
C LEU A 16 11.32 1.48 3.25
N ILE A 17 10.02 1.73 3.10
CA ILE A 17 9.01 1.47 4.14
C ILE A 17 8.89 -0.04 4.43
N HIS A 18 8.95 -0.87 3.38
CA HIS A 18 8.94 -2.33 3.51
C HIS A 18 10.14 -2.83 4.33
N GLU A 19 11.34 -2.47 3.94
CA GLU A 19 12.56 -2.87 4.66
C GLU A 19 12.61 -2.31 6.08
N TRP A 20 12.09 -1.09 6.26
CA TRP A 20 11.99 -0.49 7.57
C TRP A 20 11.04 -1.25 8.51
N GLY A 21 9.98 -1.85 7.96
CA GLY A 21 9.10 -2.77 8.68
C GLY A 21 9.86 -3.94 9.27
N HIS A 22 10.61 -4.66 8.45
CA HIS A 22 11.46 -5.76 8.89
C HIS A 22 12.47 -5.31 9.95
N PHE A 23 13.15 -4.20 9.70
CA PHE A 23 14.14 -3.63 10.59
C PHE A 23 13.59 -3.33 11.98
N ILE A 24 12.47 -2.60 12.07
CA ILE A 24 11.87 -2.22 13.36
C ILE A 24 11.46 -3.46 14.14
N VAL A 25 10.72 -4.38 13.52
CA VAL A 25 10.19 -5.55 14.21
C VAL A 25 11.33 -6.50 14.62
N ALA A 26 12.37 -6.65 13.80
CA ALA A 26 13.57 -7.41 14.18
C ALA A 26 14.23 -6.81 15.43
N ARG A 27 14.44 -5.50 15.45
CA ARG A 27 15.04 -4.79 16.60
C ARG A 27 14.20 -4.91 17.87
N LEU A 28 12.88 -4.71 17.76
CA LEU A 28 11.95 -4.83 18.89
C LEU A 28 11.87 -6.27 19.42
N SER A 29 12.10 -7.26 18.55
CA SER A 29 12.13 -8.68 18.93
C SER A 29 13.50 -9.14 19.47
N GLY A 30 14.45 -8.22 19.64
CA GLY A 30 15.80 -8.51 20.11
C GLY A 30 16.64 -9.31 19.09
N VAL A 31 16.34 -9.21 17.80
CA VAL A 31 17.18 -9.74 16.73
C VAL A 31 18.25 -8.72 16.40
N GLY A 32 19.50 -9.15 16.27
CA GLY A 32 20.58 -8.30 15.80
C GLY A 32 20.44 -8.00 14.32
N VAL A 33 20.55 -6.73 13.93
CA VAL A 33 20.57 -6.32 12.52
C VAL A 33 21.96 -5.82 12.19
N GLU A 34 22.65 -6.56 11.32
CA GLU A 34 24.01 -6.23 10.88
C GLU A 34 24.03 -5.13 9.85
N ARG A 35 23.11 -5.21 8.86
CA ARG A 35 23.04 -4.22 7.77
C ARG A 35 21.61 -3.92 7.38
N PHE A 36 21.38 -2.64 7.09
CA PHE A 36 20.17 -2.12 6.46
C PHE A 36 20.59 -1.43 5.16
N SER A 37 20.17 -1.95 4.01
CA SER A 37 20.54 -1.39 2.72
C SER A 37 19.32 -1.01 1.90
N ILE A 38 19.37 0.20 1.32
CA ILE A 38 18.45 0.64 0.28
C ILE A 38 19.17 0.44 -1.06
N GLY A 39 18.57 -0.37 -1.93
CA GLY A 39 19.18 -0.75 -3.20
C GLY A 39 20.08 -1.97 -3.10
N PHE A 40 20.52 -2.43 -4.27
CA PHE A 40 21.43 -3.55 -4.47
C PHE A 40 22.71 -3.11 -5.18
N GLY A 41 23.73 -3.98 -5.20
CA GLY A 41 24.98 -3.80 -5.93
C GLY A 41 26.00 -2.96 -5.17
N PRO A 42 26.88 -2.21 -5.88
CA PRO A 42 27.94 -1.45 -5.24
C PRO A 42 27.40 -0.40 -4.26
N VAL A 43 27.97 -0.36 -3.06
CA VAL A 43 27.60 0.61 -2.03
C VAL A 43 28.17 1.98 -2.39
N LEU A 44 27.27 2.96 -2.61
CA LEU A 44 27.61 4.35 -2.91
C LEU A 44 27.89 5.14 -1.64
N TRP A 45 27.13 4.88 -0.59
CA TRP A 45 27.26 5.56 0.68
C TRP A 45 27.06 4.58 1.83
N ARG A 46 27.85 4.76 2.91
CA ARG A 46 27.84 3.87 4.07
C ARG A 46 27.96 4.68 5.35
N PHE A 47 27.09 4.34 6.29
CA PHE A 47 27.16 4.88 7.65
C PHE A 47 27.15 3.73 8.65
N LYS A 48 28.17 3.65 9.49
CA LYS A 48 28.25 2.63 10.53
C LYS A 48 27.68 3.18 11.84
N GLY A 49 26.49 2.69 12.22
CA GLY A 49 25.90 2.90 13.54
C GLY A 49 26.59 2.06 14.62
N LYS A 50 26.03 2.04 15.83
CA LYS A 50 26.58 1.25 16.96
C LYS A 50 26.56 -0.25 16.67
N GLU A 51 25.48 -0.74 16.05
CA GLU A 51 25.25 -2.17 15.79
C GLU A 51 24.94 -2.45 14.32
N THR A 52 24.29 -1.52 13.64
CA THR A 52 23.81 -1.68 12.26
C THR A 52 24.61 -0.81 11.31
N GLU A 53 25.02 -1.37 10.20
CA GLU A 53 25.58 -0.64 9.06
C GLU A 53 24.45 -0.23 8.12
N TYR A 54 24.31 1.05 7.85
CA TYR A 54 23.33 1.62 6.91
C TYR A 54 23.99 1.88 5.58
N CYS A 55 23.41 1.34 4.51
CA CYS A 55 23.96 1.44 3.16
C CYS A 55 22.96 2.02 2.18
N LEU A 56 23.48 2.81 1.22
CA LEU A 56 22.79 3.20 0.01
C LEU A 56 23.55 2.62 -1.17
N SER A 57 22.90 1.78 -1.96
CA SER A 57 23.50 1.07 -3.09
C SER A 57 23.09 1.67 -4.43
N ALA A 58 23.83 1.35 -5.49
CA ALA A 58 23.73 2.01 -6.79
C ALA A 58 22.42 1.66 -7.55
N ILE A 59 21.84 0.50 -7.33
CA ILE A 59 20.65 0.04 -8.04
C ILE A 59 19.44 0.25 -7.13
N PRO A 60 18.58 1.24 -7.39
CA PRO A 60 17.45 1.59 -6.51
C PRO A 60 16.22 0.67 -6.69
N MET A 61 16.46 -0.59 -7.02
CA MET A 61 15.42 -1.58 -7.27
C MET A 61 15.45 -2.66 -6.17
N GLY A 62 15.08 -2.29 -4.94
CA GLY A 62 15.06 -3.20 -3.82
C GLY A 62 15.76 -2.64 -2.58
N GLY A 63 15.91 -3.50 -1.61
CA GLY A 63 16.62 -3.27 -0.36
C GLY A 63 16.79 -4.58 0.36
N TYR A 64 17.47 -4.57 1.49
CA TYR A 64 17.53 -5.74 2.35
C TYR A 64 17.91 -5.38 3.78
N VAL A 65 17.45 -6.21 4.70
CA VAL A 65 17.81 -6.17 6.12
C VAL A 65 18.57 -7.44 6.44
N LYS A 66 19.89 -7.35 6.64
CA LYS A 66 20.70 -8.48 7.04
C LYS A 66 20.61 -8.68 8.55
N MET A 67 20.02 -9.77 8.97
CA MET A 67 19.85 -10.14 10.38
C MET A 67 20.94 -11.11 10.82
N MET A 68 21.30 -11.08 12.09
CA MET A 68 22.17 -12.10 12.66
C MET A 68 21.53 -13.48 12.53
N GLY A 69 22.31 -14.46 12.06
CA GLY A 69 21.84 -15.82 11.87
C GLY A 69 20.95 -16.04 10.65
N ASP A 70 20.92 -15.09 9.73
CA ASP A 70 20.27 -15.21 8.42
C ASP A 70 21.35 -15.57 7.40
N ASP A 71 21.67 -16.86 7.32
CA ASP A 71 22.76 -17.38 6.47
C ASP A 71 22.37 -17.54 4.99
N GLU A 72 21.14 -17.19 4.61
CA GLU A 72 20.61 -17.40 3.28
C GLU A 72 21.01 -16.34 2.23
N ASN A 73 21.86 -15.39 2.56
CA ASN A 73 22.31 -14.40 1.58
C ASN A 73 23.71 -14.72 1.03
N PRO A 74 23.82 -15.53 -0.08
CA PRO A 74 25.11 -15.98 -0.61
C PRO A 74 25.94 -14.86 -1.24
N LEU A 75 25.38 -13.67 -1.42
CA LEU A 75 26.05 -12.53 -2.07
C LEU A 75 26.97 -11.73 -1.15
N GLU A 76 26.94 -11.99 0.16
CA GLU A 76 27.79 -11.29 1.11
C GLU A 76 28.42 -12.30 2.07
N GLY A 77 29.68 -12.62 1.80
CA GLY A 77 30.51 -13.46 2.67
C GLY A 77 30.44 -12.99 4.12
N GLY A 78 29.59 -13.65 4.89
CA GLY A 78 29.42 -13.38 6.31
C GLY A 78 30.69 -13.71 7.06
N LYS A 79 31.34 -12.70 7.63
CA LYS A 79 32.31 -12.95 8.71
C LYS A 79 31.48 -13.48 9.88
N THR A 80 31.62 -14.75 10.17
CA THR A 80 31.21 -15.37 11.44
C THR A 80 32.03 -14.77 12.58
N GLY A 81 31.70 -13.54 12.98
CA GLY A 81 32.07 -13.04 14.30
C GLY A 81 31.29 -13.86 15.33
N ALA A 82 31.77 -13.93 16.58
CA ALA A 82 31.08 -14.64 17.66
C ALA A 82 29.61 -14.17 17.72
N MET A 83 28.73 -15.01 17.18
CA MET A 83 27.30 -14.72 17.07
C MET A 83 26.66 -14.95 18.43
N ASP A 84 25.99 -13.94 18.97
CA ASP A 84 25.15 -14.11 20.16
C ASP A 84 23.90 -14.93 19.79
N PRO A 85 23.78 -16.19 20.25
CA PRO A 85 22.63 -17.02 19.90
C PRO A 85 21.30 -16.42 20.33
N ALA A 86 21.27 -15.61 21.38
CA ALA A 86 20.05 -14.96 21.85
C ALA A 86 19.52 -13.91 20.86
N ARG A 87 20.39 -13.41 19.95
CA ARG A 87 20.09 -12.37 18.97
C ARG A 87 19.98 -12.90 17.54
N ALA A 88 20.16 -14.20 17.35
CA ALA A 88 20.08 -14.82 16.02
C ALA A 88 18.62 -15.00 15.57
N PHE A 89 18.30 -14.58 14.33
CA PHE A 89 16.98 -14.70 13.73
C PHE A 89 16.51 -16.16 13.64
N ASN A 90 17.37 -17.05 13.16
CA ASN A 90 17.05 -18.48 12.96
C ASN A 90 16.77 -19.22 14.27
N LEU A 91 17.26 -18.73 15.42
CA LEU A 91 17.01 -19.29 16.74
C LEU A 91 15.79 -18.70 17.46
N LYS A 92 15.15 -17.67 16.89
CA LYS A 92 13.91 -17.11 17.45
C LYS A 92 12.72 -18.06 17.24
N PRO A 93 11.72 -18.03 18.14
CA PRO A 93 10.47 -18.77 17.95
C PRO A 93 9.82 -18.47 16.59
N VAL A 94 9.14 -19.45 16.01
CA VAL A 94 8.52 -19.34 14.66
C VAL A 94 7.61 -18.12 14.53
N TRP A 95 6.80 -17.84 15.56
CA TRP A 95 5.89 -16.68 15.53
C TRP A 95 6.64 -15.33 15.49
N VAL A 96 7.81 -15.22 16.13
CA VAL A 96 8.66 -14.01 16.06
C VAL A 96 9.21 -13.85 14.66
N ARG A 97 9.72 -14.93 14.06
CA ARG A 97 10.18 -14.93 12.67
C ARG A 97 9.07 -14.56 11.70
N PHE A 98 7.87 -15.12 11.92
CA PHE A 98 6.69 -14.76 11.14
C PHE A 98 6.36 -13.26 11.24
N LEU A 99 6.35 -12.69 12.45
CA LEU A 99 6.10 -11.25 12.65
C LEU A 99 7.12 -10.38 11.92
N ILE A 100 8.40 -10.75 11.98
CA ILE A 100 9.47 -10.02 11.30
C ILE A 100 9.26 -10.07 9.78
N VAL A 101 8.99 -11.27 9.23
CA VAL A 101 8.75 -11.43 7.78
C VAL A 101 7.48 -10.70 7.34
N PHE A 102 6.42 -10.77 8.13
CA PHE A 102 5.15 -10.09 7.83
C PHE A 102 5.24 -8.56 7.95
N ALA A 103 6.19 -8.05 8.75
CA ALA A 103 6.31 -6.62 9.03
C ALA A 103 6.58 -5.77 7.79
N GLY A 104 7.33 -6.28 6.80
CA GLY A 104 7.56 -5.58 5.53
C GLY A 104 6.25 -5.29 4.78
N PRO A 105 5.52 -6.32 4.33
CA PRO A 105 4.21 -6.13 3.69
C PRO A 105 3.22 -5.37 4.57
N GLY A 106 3.23 -5.62 5.89
CA GLY A 106 2.37 -4.95 6.86
C GLY A 106 2.59 -3.43 6.89
N MET A 107 3.83 -2.97 6.84
CA MET A 107 4.14 -1.54 6.79
C MET A 107 3.70 -0.88 5.48
N ASN A 108 3.79 -1.57 4.35
CA ASN A 108 3.25 -1.06 3.09
C ASN A 108 1.72 -0.95 3.14
N PHE A 109 1.03 -1.89 3.81
CA PHE A 109 -0.40 -1.79 4.03
C PHE A 109 -0.77 -0.61 4.92
N VAL A 110 -0.04 -0.39 6.03
CA VAL A 110 -0.23 0.78 6.91
C VAL A 110 -0.01 2.08 6.14
N LEU A 111 1.03 2.14 5.30
CA LEU A 111 1.29 3.30 4.43
C LEU A 111 0.12 3.54 3.47
N ALA A 112 -0.40 2.50 2.81
CA ALA A 112 -1.53 2.63 1.89
C ALA A 112 -2.78 3.18 2.58
N VAL A 113 -3.10 2.67 3.77
CA VAL A 113 -4.22 3.19 4.59
C VAL A 113 -3.99 4.64 4.98
N ALA A 114 -2.79 4.98 5.45
CA ALA A 114 -2.45 6.34 5.87
C ALA A 114 -2.55 7.34 4.70
N LEU A 115 -2.00 6.99 3.53
CA LEU A 115 -2.07 7.83 2.33
C LEU A 115 -3.51 8.00 1.82
N THR A 116 -4.31 6.93 1.85
CA THR A 116 -5.72 6.98 1.46
C THR A 116 -6.52 7.87 2.42
N ALA A 117 -6.32 7.72 3.73
CA ALA A 117 -6.96 8.56 4.72
C ALA A 117 -6.56 10.04 4.55
N LEU A 118 -5.29 10.31 4.33
CA LEU A 118 -4.78 11.66 4.07
C LEU A 118 -5.38 12.25 2.80
N ALA A 119 -5.47 11.46 1.73
CA ALA A 119 -6.11 11.89 0.49
C ALA A 119 -7.58 12.27 0.71
N PHE A 120 -8.34 11.45 1.44
CA PHE A 120 -9.73 11.76 1.77
C PHE A 120 -9.89 12.98 2.70
N MET A 121 -8.91 13.23 3.57
CA MET A 121 -8.92 14.41 4.42
C MET A 121 -8.64 15.70 3.63
N ILE A 122 -7.79 15.64 2.62
CA ILE A 122 -7.40 16.81 1.81
C ILE A 122 -8.41 17.09 0.69
N TRP A 123 -8.79 16.07 -0.07
CA TRP A 123 -9.63 16.21 -1.28
C TRP A 123 -11.09 15.79 -1.09
N GLY A 124 -11.43 15.22 0.08
CA GLY A 124 -12.76 14.66 0.33
C GLY A 124 -12.95 13.31 -0.36
N LYS A 125 -14.09 12.70 -0.08
CA LYS A 125 -14.48 11.43 -0.71
C LYS A 125 -14.94 11.70 -2.15
N PRO A 126 -14.39 11.02 -3.17
CA PRO A 126 -14.87 11.14 -4.53
C PRO A 126 -16.31 10.63 -4.61
N VAL A 127 -17.20 11.47 -5.07
CA VAL A 127 -18.61 11.16 -5.26
C VAL A 127 -19.00 11.39 -6.72
N VAL A 128 -19.80 10.48 -7.27
CA VAL A 128 -20.33 10.61 -8.63
C VAL A 128 -21.66 11.34 -8.51
N PRO A 129 -21.83 12.51 -9.14
CA PRO A 129 -23.10 13.24 -9.13
C PRO A 129 -24.20 12.41 -9.79
N ALA A 130 -25.46 12.66 -9.42
CA ALA A 130 -26.61 11.99 -9.99
C ALA A 130 -26.94 12.51 -11.42
N VAL A 131 -25.96 12.34 -12.33
CA VAL A 131 -26.08 12.73 -13.74
C VAL A 131 -26.05 11.47 -14.61
N VAL A 132 -26.98 11.41 -15.57
CA VAL A 132 -27.10 10.29 -16.51
C VAL A 132 -25.94 10.34 -17.52
N GLY A 133 -25.03 9.39 -17.49
CA GLY A 133 -23.88 9.34 -18.40
C GLY A 133 -24.25 8.78 -19.77
N ARG A 134 -24.99 7.66 -19.79
CA ARG A 134 -25.47 6.99 -21.02
C ARG A 134 -26.80 6.32 -20.77
N VAL A 135 -27.66 6.37 -21.75
CA VAL A 135 -28.93 5.63 -21.77
C VAL A 135 -28.83 4.55 -22.84
N ALA A 136 -29.08 3.30 -22.46
CA ALA A 136 -29.09 2.19 -23.41
C ALA A 136 -30.34 2.26 -24.29
N GLU A 137 -30.18 2.05 -25.59
CA GLU A 137 -31.29 2.01 -26.52
C GLU A 137 -32.27 0.88 -26.15
N GLY A 138 -33.56 1.19 -26.23
CA GLY A 138 -34.63 0.23 -25.87
C GLY A 138 -34.80 -0.01 -24.36
N SER A 139 -34.01 0.64 -23.51
CA SER A 139 -34.17 0.54 -22.04
C SER A 139 -35.43 1.27 -21.55
N ALA A 140 -35.89 0.92 -20.35
CA ALA A 140 -36.99 1.62 -19.69
C ALA A 140 -36.71 3.12 -19.50
N ALA A 141 -35.45 3.49 -19.24
CA ALA A 141 -35.02 4.88 -19.15
C ALA A 141 -35.16 5.62 -20.48
N ALA A 142 -34.79 4.97 -21.61
CA ALA A 142 -34.98 5.55 -22.94
C ALA A 142 -36.47 5.71 -23.28
N GLN A 143 -37.29 4.73 -22.93
CA GLN A 143 -38.77 4.79 -23.11
C GLN A 143 -39.42 5.87 -22.25
N ALA A 144 -38.85 6.17 -21.08
CA ALA A 144 -39.29 7.25 -20.20
C ALA A 144 -38.77 8.64 -20.63
N GLY A 145 -37.99 8.73 -21.73
CA GLY A 145 -37.49 9.99 -22.26
C GLY A 145 -36.25 10.53 -21.55
N ILE A 146 -35.59 9.75 -20.70
CA ILE A 146 -34.35 10.13 -20.02
C ILE A 146 -33.23 10.21 -21.05
N MET A 147 -32.44 11.28 -21.02
CA MET A 147 -31.34 11.53 -21.94
C MET A 147 -29.99 11.57 -21.20
N ALA A 148 -28.92 11.31 -21.94
CA ALA A 148 -27.57 11.52 -21.41
C ALA A 148 -27.36 13.00 -21.07
N GLY A 149 -26.81 13.26 -19.87
CA GLY A 149 -26.65 14.63 -19.35
C GLY A 149 -27.75 15.06 -18.37
N ASP A 150 -28.87 14.34 -18.29
CA ASP A 150 -29.92 14.67 -17.34
C ASP A 150 -29.43 14.52 -15.90
N LYS A 151 -29.81 15.45 -15.03
CA LYS A 151 -29.55 15.37 -13.60
C LYS A 151 -30.79 14.88 -12.86
N ILE A 152 -30.68 13.75 -12.20
CA ILE A 152 -31.74 13.20 -11.36
C ILE A 152 -31.79 13.99 -10.05
N LEU A 153 -32.91 14.63 -9.75
CA LEU A 153 -33.10 15.44 -8.57
C LEU A 153 -33.79 14.67 -7.45
N THR A 154 -34.72 13.79 -7.83
CA THR A 154 -35.53 13.00 -6.88
C THR A 154 -35.75 11.59 -7.40
N VAL A 155 -35.91 10.64 -6.50
CA VAL A 155 -36.40 9.28 -6.79
C VAL A 155 -37.53 8.98 -5.79
N ASP A 156 -38.74 8.74 -6.26
CA ASP A 156 -39.95 8.56 -5.44
C ASP A 156 -40.14 9.68 -4.39
N GLY A 157 -39.92 10.95 -4.80
CA GLY A 157 -40.04 12.11 -3.93
C GLY A 157 -38.86 12.32 -2.94
N ARG A 158 -37.86 11.44 -2.93
CA ARG A 158 -36.64 11.61 -2.10
C ARG A 158 -35.57 12.31 -2.91
N ALA A 159 -35.05 13.42 -2.41
CA ALA A 159 -33.97 14.15 -3.04
C ALA A 159 -32.69 13.30 -3.09
N VAL A 160 -32.01 13.34 -4.24
CA VAL A 160 -30.73 12.63 -4.45
C VAL A 160 -29.68 13.60 -4.97
N GLN A 161 -28.45 13.44 -4.50
CA GLN A 161 -27.34 14.25 -4.94
C GLN A 161 -26.28 13.42 -5.67
N TYR A 162 -26.19 12.14 -5.33
CA TYR A 162 -25.13 11.24 -5.79
C TYR A 162 -25.72 9.99 -6.46
N TRP A 163 -25.02 9.47 -7.46
CA TRP A 163 -25.42 8.29 -8.21
C TRP A 163 -25.68 7.06 -7.33
N GLY A 164 -24.89 6.89 -6.27
CA GLY A 164 -25.06 5.78 -5.33
C GLY A 164 -26.43 5.79 -4.62
N GLU A 165 -26.99 6.97 -4.35
CA GLU A 165 -28.32 7.11 -3.75
C GLU A 165 -29.41 6.71 -4.75
N VAL A 166 -29.27 7.15 -6.01
CA VAL A 166 -30.17 6.73 -7.10
C VAL A 166 -30.16 5.21 -7.23
N GLN A 167 -28.94 4.62 -7.26
CA GLN A 167 -28.77 3.18 -7.41
C GLN A 167 -29.40 2.38 -6.25
N SER A 168 -29.18 2.81 -5.00
CA SER A 168 -29.75 2.14 -3.84
C SER A 168 -31.28 2.22 -3.82
N LEU A 169 -31.84 3.41 -4.07
CA LEU A 169 -33.28 3.60 -4.11
C LEU A 169 -33.95 2.81 -5.24
N VAL A 170 -33.34 2.74 -6.41
CA VAL A 170 -33.86 1.95 -7.54
C VAL A 170 -33.76 0.45 -7.26
N GLN A 171 -32.69 -0.04 -6.59
CA GLN A 171 -32.53 -1.45 -6.24
C GLN A 171 -33.56 -1.92 -5.19
N ASP A 172 -33.80 -1.10 -4.16
CA ASP A 172 -34.75 -1.41 -3.09
C ASP A 172 -36.20 -1.54 -3.59
N GLY A 173 -36.48 -0.95 -4.73
CA GLY A 173 -37.83 -0.96 -5.30
C GLY A 173 -37.97 -1.75 -6.60
N ARG A 174 -37.17 -2.78 -6.81
CA ARG A 174 -37.29 -3.65 -7.99
C ARG A 174 -38.74 -4.15 -8.14
N GLY A 175 -39.35 -3.87 -9.28
CA GLY A 175 -40.71 -4.25 -9.63
C GLY A 175 -41.79 -3.21 -9.38
N ARG A 176 -41.49 -2.00 -8.92
CA ARG A 176 -42.45 -0.89 -8.81
C ARG A 176 -42.17 0.15 -9.87
N LYS A 177 -43.22 0.78 -10.44
CA LYS A 177 -43.06 2.02 -11.26
C LYS A 177 -42.50 3.13 -10.37
N ARG A 178 -41.54 3.88 -10.89
CA ARG A 178 -40.88 4.95 -10.15
C ARG A 178 -41.00 6.27 -10.87
N GLU A 179 -41.15 7.36 -10.12
CA GLU A 179 -41.03 8.72 -10.59
C GLU A 179 -39.57 9.20 -10.40
N LEU A 180 -38.99 9.72 -11.50
CA LEU A 180 -37.64 10.27 -11.54
C LEU A 180 -37.66 11.76 -11.80
#